data_150a3db623ca494b928a88d323924c1d
#
_entry.id   150a3db623ca494b928a88d323924c1d
#
_cell.length_a   1.000
_cell.length_b   1.000
_cell.length_c   1.000
_cell.angle_alpha   90.00
_cell.angle_beta   90.00
_cell.angle_gamma   90.00
#
_symmetry.space_group_name_H-M   'P 1'
#
loop_
_entity.id
_entity.type
_entity.pdbx_description
1 polymer ?
#
loop_
_entity_poly.entity_id
_entity_poly.type
_entity_poly.pdbx_seq_one_letter_code
_entity_poly.pdbx_strand_id
1 'polypeptide(L)'
;MAHTEIHEITFVRHMDRALQEKSYKNAVTALIASIASKSLTNRGWSFDEDASGAVEFDSDESPRAYRWTLRIAFNHPSNVPSSTEFPGILFTLYSRAMSAAFGRWTLAEVDGAEYLAPDSDETISSRIDKDMVGYAECTIPEDWERYFGHLYGLAPHISRVRSAIQAAITSQFANRFNVVLVGPPGCGKSDVAESAKRALGDDAVMSIDATAMTAAGLIKELNERDILPRVIIFEEVEKAPESALQPLLGILDQRGEIRKITARGNIQRNTRCLAIATVNDYALFKRMQAGAVASRFSNTVHFSRPSRETLAMILTREVEKVEGNPDWVVPALDYCEENRIDDPREVISICLCGGDDLLSGEFQKMMEATSLQNAE
;
A
#
# COMPACT_ATOMS: atom_id res chain seq x y z
N MET A 1 -6.45 11.78 -50.86
CA MET A 1 -7.63 10.96 -50.56
C MET A 1 -7.46 10.48 -49.14
N ALA A 2 -8.51 10.52 -48.35
CA ALA A 2 -8.44 9.92 -47.02
C ALA A 2 -8.30 8.41 -47.18
N HIS A 3 -7.47 7.81 -46.39
CA HIS A 3 -7.27 6.36 -46.39
C HIS A 3 -8.06 5.81 -45.19
N THR A 4 -8.94 4.83 -45.46
CA THR A 4 -9.68 4.14 -44.39
C THR A 4 -8.92 2.88 -44.01
N GLU A 5 -8.54 2.78 -42.75
CA GLU A 5 -7.92 1.61 -42.17
C GLU A 5 -8.93 0.90 -41.26
N ILE A 6 -9.08 -0.41 -41.43
CA ILE A 6 -10.07 -1.21 -40.70
C ILE A 6 -9.32 -2.31 -39.95
N HIS A 7 -9.59 -2.42 -38.66
CA HIS A 7 -9.03 -3.47 -37.79
C HIS A 7 -10.14 -4.28 -37.13
N GLU A 8 -9.93 -5.57 -37.00
CA GLU A 8 -10.76 -6.46 -36.20
C GLU A 8 -10.02 -6.84 -34.92
N ILE A 9 -10.63 -6.56 -33.78
CA ILE A 9 -10.03 -6.72 -32.46
C ILE A 9 -10.91 -7.64 -31.63
N THR A 10 -10.34 -8.75 -31.16
CA THR A 10 -11.02 -9.73 -30.33
C THR A 10 -10.59 -9.62 -28.87
N PHE A 11 -11.56 -9.43 -28.00
CA PHE A 11 -11.38 -9.45 -26.55
C PHE A 11 -11.97 -10.73 -25.97
N VAL A 12 -11.33 -11.26 -24.93
CA VAL A 12 -11.79 -12.43 -24.18
C VAL A 12 -11.98 -12.08 -22.71
N ARG A 13 -13.05 -12.60 -22.12
CA ARG A 13 -13.31 -12.48 -20.69
C ARG A 13 -13.87 -13.78 -20.13
N HIS A 14 -13.35 -14.19 -18.98
CA HIS A 14 -13.91 -15.26 -18.19
C HIS A 14 -14.89 -14.70 -17.15
N MET A 15 -16.11 -15.21 -17.12
CA MET A 15 -17.16 -14.74 -16.20
C MET A 15 -17.99 -15.91 -15.64
N ASP A 16 -18.42 -15.74 -14.39
CA ASP A 16 -19.24 -16.74 -13.69
C ASP A 16 -20.76 -16.57 -13.94
N ARG A 17 -21.20 -15.50 -14.62
CA ARG A 17 -22.62 -15.20 -14.90
C ARG A 17 -22.83 -14.86 -16.36
N ALA A 18 -23.98 -15.28 -16.90
CA ALA A 18 -24.41 -14.92 -18.24
C ALA A 18 -24.58 -13.40 -18.39
N LEU A 19 -24.07 -12.86 -19.50
CA LEU A 19 -24.20 -11.45 -19.87
C LEU A 19 -25.51 -11.21 -20.60
N GLN A 20 -26.14 -10.04 -20.36
CA GLN A 20 -27.23 -9.55 -21.17
C GLN A 20 -26.68 -8.93 -22.46
N GLU A 21 -26.53 -9.73 -23.49
CA GLU A 21 -25.81 -9.46 -24.73
C GLU A 21 -26.14 -8.13 -25.39
N LYS A 22 -27.43 -7.82 -25.56
CA LYS A 22 -27.87 -6.64 -26.31
C LYS A 22 -27.51 -5.31 -25.63
N SER A 23 -27.71 -5.21 -24.33
CA SER A 23 -27.40 -4.00 -23.57
C SER A 23 -25.87 -3.77 -23.49
N TYR A 24 -25.11 -4.85 -23.50
CA TYR A 24 -23.68 -4.82 -23.42
C TYR A 24 -23.02 -4.37 -24.73
N LYS A 25 -23.45 -4.91 -25.87
CA LYS A 25 -22.99 -4.51 -27.21
C LYS A 25 -23.17 -3.00 -27.45
N ASN A 26 -24.34 -2.46 -27.14
CA ASN A 26 -24.64 -1.05 -27.36
C ASN A 26 -23.76 -0.13 -26.45
N ALA A 27 -23.60 -0.48 -25.17
CA ALA A 27 -22.83 0.31 -24.22
C ALA A 27 -21.35 0.36 -24.59
N VAL A 28 -20.79 -0.76 -25.04
CA VAL A 28 -19.38 -0.82 -25.41
C VAL A 28 -19.12 -0.13 -26.74
N THR A 29 -19.98 -0.28 -27.72
CA THR A 29 -19.84 0.45 -28.99
C THR A 29 -19.86 1.96 -28.77
N ALA A 30 -20.77 2.48 -27.94
CA ALA A 30 -20.82 3.89 -27.60
C ALA A 30 -19.58 4.38 -26.84
N LEU A 31 -19.05 3.55 -25.93
CA LEU A 31 -17.84 3.85 -25.18
C LEU A 31 -16.61 3.91 -26.09
N ILE A 32 -16.49 2.96 -27.01
CA ILE A 32 -15.41 2.89 -28.00
C ILE A 32 -15.44 4.12 -28.92
N ALA A 33 -16.60 4.45 -29.45
CA ALA A 33 -16.79 5.63 -30.29
C ALA A 33 -16.37 6.93 -29.55
N SER A 34 -16.79 7.07 -28.29
CA SER A 34 -16.43 8.23 -27.47
C SER A 34 -14.93 8.36 -27.21
N ILE A 35 -14.23 7.25 -26.98
CA ILE A 35 -12.80 7.24 -26.67
C ILE A 35 -11.97 7.44 -27.94
N ALA A 36 -12.30 6.77 -29.01
CA ALA A 36 -11.66 6.90 -30.30
C ALA A 36 -11.78 8.33 -30.83
N SER A 37 -12.98 8.91 -30.77
CA SER A 37 -13.22 10.30 -31.17
C SER A 37 -12.33 11.29 -30.44
N LYS A 38 -12.17 11.19 -29.11
CA LYS A 38 -11.37 12.13 -28.31
C LYS A 38 -9.86 11.97 -28.49
N SER A 39 -9.36 10.76 -28.64
CA SER A 39 -7.92 10.47 -28.62
C SER A 39 -7.26 10.60 -30.00
N LEU A 40 -8.03 10.37 -31.06
CA LEU A 40 -7.50 10.33 -32.43
C LEU A 40 -7.68 11.67 -33.16
N THR A 41 -8.66 12.48 -32.80
CA THR A 41 -8.87 13.82 -33.35
C THR A 41 -7.63 14.70 -33.19
N ASN A 42 -6.94 14.58 -32.06
CA ASN A 42 -5.68 15.31 -31.83
C ASN A 42 -4.52 14.88 -32.72
N ARG A 43 -4.63 13.73 -33.42
CA ARG A 43 -3.64 13.19 -34.35
C ARG A 43 -4.06 13.34 -35.83
N GLY A 44 -5.18 14.03 -36.09
CA GLY A 44 -5.72 14.20 -37.42
C GLY A 44 -6.47 12.99 -37.98
N TRP A 45 -6.79 12.02 -37.14
CA TRP A 45 -7.55 10.82 -37.50
C TRP A 45 -9.03 11.01 -37.13
N SER A 46 -9.92 10.49 -37.92
CA SER A 46 -11.36 10.46 -37.62
C SER A 46 -11.88 9.03 -37.54
N PHE A 47 -12.69 8.78 -36.53
CA PHE A 47 -13.39 7.51 -36.36
C PHE A 47 -14.55 7.42 -37.33
N ASP A 48 -14.67 6.28 -38.00
CA ASP A 48 -15.77 5.99 -38.91
C ASP A 48 -16.81 5.14 -38.16
N GLU A 49 -17.89 5.79 -37.73
CA GLU A 49 -18.96 5.13 -36.97
C GLU A 49 -19.76 4.15 -37.83
N ASP A 50 -19.92 4.43 -39.12
CA ASP A 50 -20.73 3.61 -40.03
C ASP A 50 -20.01 2.30 -40.40
N ALA A 51 -18.69 2.34 -40.51
CA ALA A 51 -17.86 1.19 -40.81
C ALA A 51 -17.43 0.40 -39.56
N SER A 52 -17.68 0.93 -38.36
CA SER A 52 -17.28 0.32 -37.08
C SER A 52 -18.47 -0.35 -36.39
N GLY A 53 -18.25 -1.44 -35.68
CA GLY A 53 -19.29 -2.11 -34.91
C GLY A 53 -18.85 -3.45 -34.33
N ALA A 54 -19.76 -4.07 -33.59
CA ALA A 54 -19.58 -5.45 -33.12
C ALA A 54 -19.80 -6.41 -34.30
N VAL A 55 -18.77 -7.20 -34.60
CA VAL A 55 -18.83 -8.21 -35.69
C VAL A 55 -19.38 -9.51 -35.14
N GLU A 56 -18.85 -9.96 -34.03
CA GLU A 56 -19.18 -11.26 -33.46
C GLU A 56 -19.14 -11.20 -31.93
N PHE A 57 -20.08 -11.92 -31.33
CA PHE A 57 -20.07 -12.17 -29.89
C PHE A 57 -20.34 -13.65 -29.70
N ASP A 58 -19.34 -14.38 -29.32
CA ASP A 58 -19.41 -15.82 -29.11
C ASP A 58 -19.21 -16.17 -27.64
N SER A 59 -19.93 -17.19 -27.19
CA SER A 59 -19.70 -17.82 -25.90
C SER A 59 -19.18 -19.23 -26.17
N ASP A 60 -17.92 -19.46 -25.91
CA ASP A 60 -17.32 -20.79 -26.02
C ASP A 60 -18.14 -21.80 -25.19
N GLU A 61 -18.21 -23.06 -25.64
CA GLU A 61 -18.88 -24.19 -24.97
C GLU A 61 -18.35 -24.45 -23.53
N SER A 62 -17.19 -23.95 -23.20
CA SER A 62 -16.76 -23.80 -21.81
C SER A 62 -17.59 -22.68 -21.17
N PRO A 63 -18.45 -22.92 -20.17
CA PRO A 63 -19.51 -22.02 -19.72
C PRO A 63 -19.02 -20.72 -19.08
N ARG A 64 -17.78 -20.27 -19.31
CA ARG A 64 -17.13 -19.16 -18.62
C ARG A 64 -16.28 -18.23 -19.46
N ALA A 65 -16.14 -18.47 -20.77
CA ALA A 65 -15.37 -17.62 -21.65
C ALA A 65 -16.25 -16.95 -22.70
N TYR A 66 -16.21 -15.62 -22.75
CA TYR A 66 -16.89 -14.83 -23.77
C TYR A 66 -15.85 -14.22 -24.70
N ARG A 67 -16.04 -14.37 -26.01
CA ARG A 67 -15.26 -13.71 -27.04
C ARG A 67 -16.07 -12.60 -27.66
N TRP A 68 -15.44 -11.47 -27.87
CA TRP A 68 -16.06 -10.34 -28.51
C TRP A 68 -15.16 -9.71 -29.55
N THR A 69 -15.57 -9.77 -30.81
CA THR A 69 -14.83 -9.21 -31.94
C THR A 69 -15.49 -7.90 -32.37
N LEU A 70 -14.69 -6.85 -32.40
CA LEU A 70 -15.05 -5.51 -32.81
C LEU A 70 -14.34 -5.15 -34.09
N ARG A 71 -15.08 -4.60 -35.05
CA ARG A 71 -14.50 -3.95 -36.23
C ARG A 71 -14.41 -2.46 -35.98
N ILE A 72 -13.22 -1.88 -36.20
CA ILE A 72 -12.94 -0.48 -35.99
C ILE A 72 -12.34 0.10 -37.24
N ALA A 73 -12.98 1.13 -37.76
CA ALA A 73 -12.55 1.83 -38.95
C ALA A 73 -12.12 3.25 -38.63
N PHE A 74 -11.00 3.68 -39.19
CA PHE A 74 -10.46 5.02 -39.06
C PHE A 74 -10.14 5.60 -40.41
N ASN A 75 -10.41 6.90 -40.55
CA ASN A 75 -10.00 7.70 -41.70
C ASN A 75 -8.81 8.54 -41.27
N HIS A 76 -7.69 8.44 -41.97
CA HIS A 76 -6.50 9.24 -41.70
C HIS A 76 -5.98 9.96 -42.95
N PRO A 77 -5.26 11.11 -42.83
CA PRO A 77 -4.66 11.82 -43.96
C PRO A 77 -3.62 10.95 -44.68
N SER A 78 -3.57 11.05 -45.99
CA SER A 78 -2.86 10.18 -46.92
C SER A 78 -1.32 10.06 -46.76
N ASN A 79 -0.71 10.70 -45.79
CA ASN A 79 0.74 10.77 -45.63
C ASN A 79 1.27 10.10 -44.35
N VAL A 80 0.42 9.45 -43.59
CA VAL A 80 0.87 8.69 -42.40
C VAL A 80 0.93 7.22 -42.80
N PRO A 81 2.08 6.57 -42.73
CA PRO A 81 2.16 5.13 -43.01
C PRO A 81 1.26 4.40 -42.02
N SER A 82 0.57 3.35 -42.52
CA SER A 82 -0.18 2.42 -41.65
C SER A 82 0.77 1.93 -40.59
N SER A 83 0.47 2.26 -39.34
CA SER A 83 1.51 2.17 -38.37
C SER A 83 1.42 0.89 -37.59
N THR A 84 2.56 0.26 -37.43
CA THR A 84 2.85 -0.72 -36.39
C THR A 84 2.50 -0.19 -34.97
N GLU A 85 2.30 1.12 -34.80
CA GLU A 85 1.90 1.77 -33.54
C GLU A 85 0.40 1.65 -33.24
N PHE A 86 -0.43 1.44 -34.26
CA PHE A 86 -1.88 1.51 -34.14
C PHE A 86 -2.47 0.42 -33.22
N PRO A 87 -2.07 -0.87 -33.33
CA PRO A 87 -2.54 -1.89 -32.40
C PRO A 87 -2.20 -1.58 -30.94
N GLY A 88 -1.04 -1.02 -30.65
CA GLY A 88 -0.64 -0.63 -29.31
C GLY A 88 -1.47 0.55 -28.74
N ILE A 89 -1.80 1.52 -29.60
CA ILE A 89 -2.67 2.67 -29.21
C ILE A 89 -4.07 2.17 -28.92
N LEU A 90 -4.63 1.34 -29.78
CA LEU A 90 -5.94 0.73 -29.57
C LEU A 90 -5.97 -0.12 -28.30
N PHE A 91 -4.98 -0.98 -28.10
CA PHE A 91 -4.85 -1.77 -26.88
C PHE A 91 -4.92 -0.91 -25.61
N THR A 92 -4.15 0.16 -25.60
CA THR A 92 -4.12 1.07 -24.42
C THR A 92 -5.46 1.76 -24.19
N LEU A 93 -6.11 2.23 -25.24
CA LEU A 93 -7.39 2.91 -25.15
C LEU A 93 -8.52 1.96 -24.73
N TYR A 94 -8.54 0.76 -25.30
CA TYR A 94 -9.61 -0.21 -25.07
C TYR A 94 -9.46 -0.96 -23.76
N SER A 95 -8.27 -1.39 -23.40
CA SER A 95 -8.04 -2.08 -22.12
C SER A 95 -8.41 -1.18 -20.94
N ARG A 96 -8.11 0.11 -21.02
CA ARG A 96 -8.50 1.09 -19.98
C ARG A 96 -10.00 1.31 -19.93
N ALA A 97 -10.63 1.52 -21.07
CA ALA A 97 -12.07 1.77 -21.14
C ALA A 97 -12.90 0.55 -20.75
N MET A 98 -12.50 -0.62 -21.23
CA MET A 98 -13.18 -1.87 -20.93
C MET A 98 -12.99 -2.26 -19.46
N SER A 99 -11.80 -2.11 -18.91
CA SER A 99 -11.54 -2.38 -17.49
C SER A 99 -12.30 -1.44 -16.56
N ALA A 100 -12.43 -0.18 -16.92
CA ALA A 100 -13.16 0.81 -16.13
C ALA A 100 -14.68 0.57 -16.12
N ALA A 101 -15.25 0.20 -17.26
CA ALA A 101 -16.73 0.10 -17.43
C ALA A 101 -17.28 -1.31 -17.19
N PHE A 102 -16.53 -2.35 -17.55
CA PHE A 102 -17.07 -3.71 -17.67
C PHE A 102 -16.22 -4.78 -17.00
N GLY A 103 -15.14 -4.40 -16.29
CA GLY A 103 -14.19 -5.33 -15.66
C GLY A 103 -13.12 -5.84 -16.64
N ARG A 104 -12.33 -6.81 -16.21
CA ARG A 104 -11.14 -7.23 -16.96
C ARG A 104 -11.49 -8.02 -18.22
N TRP A 105 -11.29 -7.39 -19.37
CA TRP A 105 -11.20 -8.04 -20.66
C TRP A 105 -9.74 -8.09 -21.09
N THR A 106 -9.34 -9.18 -21.73
CA THR A 106 -8.01 -9.37 -22.29
C THR A 106 -8.08 -9.30 -23.80
N LEU A 107 -7.17 -8.55 -24.42
CA LEU A 107 -7.01 -8.56 -25.87
C LEU A 107 -6.45 -9.92 -26.27
N ALA A 108 -7.11 -10.62 -27.18
CA ALA A 108 -6.71 -11.94 -27.63
C ALA A 108 -6.15 -11.90 -29.07
N GLU A 109 -6.80 -11.20 -29.97
CA GLU A 109 -6.44 -11.18 -31.37
C GLU A 109 -6.58 -9.79 -31.97
N VAL A 110 -5.74 -9.46 -32.96
CA VAL A 110 -5.85 -8.29 -33.82
C VAL A 110 -5.72 -8.77 -35.26
N ASP A 111 -6.72 -8.45 -36.08
CA ASP A 111 -6.80 -8.84 -37.51
C ASP A 111 -6.61 -10.35 -37.73
N GLY A 112 -7.16 -11.16 -36.84
CA GLY A 112 -7.12 -12.61 -36.89
C GLY A 112 -5.78 -13.25 -36.49
N ALA A 113 -4.83 -12.44 -36.02
CA ALA A 113 -3.56 -12.93 -35.47
C ALA A 113 -3.59 -12.84 -33.93
N GLU A 114 -3.07 -13.85 -33.25
CA GLU A 114 -2.90 -13.81 -31.80
C GLU A 114 -2.08 -12.58 -31.42
N TYR A 115 -2.62 -11.75 -30.55
CA TYR A 115 -1.94 -10.56 -30.09
C TYR A 115 -0.87 -10.97 -29.06
N LEU A 116 0.34 -11.06 -29.54
CA LEU A 116 1.51 -11.08 -28.67
C LEU A 116 1.83 -9.63 -28.35
N ALA A 117 1.68 -9.24 -27.08
CA ALA A 117 2.11 -7.92 -26.64
C ALA A 117 3.52 -7.66 -27.16
N PRO A 118 3.79 -6.56 -27.89
CA PRO A 118 5.10 -6.34 -28.47
C PRO A 118 6.16 -6.41 -27.37
N ASP A 119 7.15 -7.27 -27.55
CA ASP A 119 8.35 -7.25 -26.73
C ASP A 119 8.92 -5.83 -26.78
N SER A 120 8.81 -5.19 -25.66
CA SER A 120 9.23 -3.84 -25.32
C SER A 120 10.16 -3.14 -26.31
N ASP A 121 9.61 -2.28 -27.14
CA ASP A 121 10.34 -1.11 -27.61
C ASP A 121 10.23 -0.03 -26.52
N GLU A 122 11.37 0.40 -25.98
CA GLU A 122 11.53 1.15 -24.72
C GLU A 122 10.70 2.45 -24.59
N THR A 123 10.08 2.94 -25.66
CA THR A 123 9.42 4.27 -25.66
C THR A 123 7.92 4.21 -25.36
N ILE A 124 7.24 3.10 -25.61
CA ILE A 124 5.82 2.90 -25.29
C ILE A 124 5.70 2.05 -24.01
N SER A 125 6.57 1.06 -23.88
CA SER A 125 6.77 0.23 -22.70
C SER A 125 7.01 1.08 -21.44
N SER A 126 7.82 2.12 -21.51
CA SER A 126 8.11 2.98 -20.36
C SER A 126 6.89 3.74 -19.80
N ARG A 127 5.77 3.84 -20.56
CA ARG A 127 4.50 4.42 -20.10
C ARG A 127 3.48 3.36 -19.67
N ILE A 128 3.53 2.16 -20.23
CA ILE A 128 2.63 1.03 -19.91
C ILE A 128 3.22 0.20 -18.77
N ASP A 129 4.53 -0.03 -18.75
CA ASP A 129 5.24 -0.76 -17.70
C ASP A 129 5.27 -0.02 -16.35
N LYS A 130 5.12 1.31 -16.34
CA LYS A 130 4.93 2.03 -15.08
C LYS A 130 3.61 1.73 -14.38
N ASP A 131 2.60 1.23 -15.09
CA ASP A 131 1.36 0.72 -14.50
C ASP A 131 1.44 -0.78 -14.12
N MET A 132 2.43 -1.52 -14.66
CA MET A 132 2.78 -2.91 -14.31
C MET A 132 4.03 -2.98 -13.44
N VAL A 133 4.18 -2.06 -12.50
CA VAL A 133 5.21 -2.20 -11.47
C VAL A 133 4.96 -3.50 -10.73
N GLY A 134 5.95 -4.35 -10.73
CA GLY A 134 5.94 -5.57 -9.95
C GLY A 134 5.71 -5.23 -8.48
N TYR A 135 5.01 -6.09 -7.77
CA TYR A 135 4.92 -6.00 -6.32
C TYR A 135 5.83 -7.06 -5.73
N ALA A 136 6.44 -6.73 -4.60
CA ALA A 136 7.20 -7.69 -3.83
C ALA A 136 6.31 -8.89 -3.43
N GLU A 137 6.88 -10.06 -3.40
CA GLU A 137 6.22 -11.22 -2.82
C GLU A 137 6.02 -10.95 -1.32
N CYS A 138 4.82 -11.24 -0.83
CA CYS A 138 4.47 -11.02 0.57
C CYS A 138 3.73 -12.24 1.08
N THR A 139 4.39 -13.02 1.92
CA THR A 139 3.86 -14.21 2.55
C THR A 139 4.15 -14.20 4.04
N ILE A 140 3.23 -14.71 4.84
CA ILE A 140 3.47 -14.89 6.28
C ILE A 140 4.27 -16.18 6.46
N PRO A 141 5.48 -16.11 7.05
CA PRO A 141 6.28 -17.30 7.29
C PRO A 141 5.61 -18.23 8.32
N GLU A 142 5.90 -19.53 8.23
CA GLU A 142 5.36 -20.52 9.16
C GLU A 142 5.83 -20.26 10.60
N ASP A 143 7.06 -19.78 10.76
CA ASP A 143 7.67 -19.44 12.04
C ASP A 143 7.43 -17.98 12.47
N TRP A 144 6.29 -17.39 12.06
CA TRP A 144 5.91 -16.01 12.36
C TRP A 144 6.14 -15.61 13.82
N GLU A 145 5.77 -16.46 14.75
CA GLU A 145 5.87 -16.19 16.20
C GLU A 145 7.30 -16.00 16.67
N ARG A 146 8.29 -16.56 15.98
CA ARG A 146 9.72 -16.43 16.31
C ARG A 146 10.18 -14.97 16.25
N TYR A 147 9.64 -14.17 15.33
CA TYR A 147 9.99 -12.77 15.18
C TYR A 147 9.50 -11.89 16.32
N PHE A 148 8.53 -12.38 17.10
CA PHE A 148 7.88 -11.65 18.19
C PHE A 148 8.19 -12.23 19.58
N GLY A 149 9.02 -13.26 19.69
CA GLY A 149 9.33 -13.94 20.95
C GLY A 149 9.93 -13.05 22.06
N HIS A 150 10.41 -11.87 21.67
CA HIS A 150 10.94 -10.87 22.59
C HIS A 150 9.90 -9.86 23.07
N LEU A 151 8.66 -9.93 22.60
CA LEU A 151 7.58 -8.99 22.91
C LEU A 151 6.61 -9.61 23.91
N TYR A 152 6.82 -9.34 25.20
CA TYR A 152 6.01 -9.90 26.26
C TYR A 152 4.66 -9.20 26.38
N GLY A 153 3.60 -9.97 26.65
CA GLY A 153 2.24 -9.46 26.87
C GLY A 153 1.52 -8.97 25.62
N LEU A 154 2.13 -9.01 24.42
CA LEU A 154 1.59 -8.46 23.18
C LEU A 154 0.98 -9.49 22.23
N ALA A 155 0.83 -10.74 22.61
CA ALA A 155 0.31 -11.80 21.74
C ALA A 155 -1.06 -11.47 21.08
N PRO A 156 -2.05 -10.85 21.74
CA PRO A 156 -3.31 -10.47 21.11
C PRO A 156 -3.13 -9.38 20.04
N HIS A 157 -2.20 -8.43 20.27
CA HIS A 157 -1.88 -7.34 19.34
C HIS A 157 -1.20 -7.88 18.08
N ILE A 158 -0.22 -8.77 18.25
CA ILE A 158 0.50 -9.47 17.18
C ILE A 158 -0.47 -10.31 16.34
N SER A 159 -1.39 -11.03 16.97
CA SER A 159 -2.42 -11.81 16.28
C SER A 159 -3.33 -10.95 15.41
N ARG A 160 -3.71 -9.74 15.87
CA ARG A 160 -4.52 -8.80 15.09
C ARG A 160 -3.78 -8.26 13.89
N VAL A 161 -2.51 -7.90 14.04
CA VAL A 161 -1.66 -7.47 12.92
C VAL A 161 -1.51 -8.59 11.89
N ARG A 162 -1.20 -9.81 12.35
CA ARG A 162 -1.12 -11.01 11.49
C ARG A 162 -2.41 -11.23 10.71
N SER A 163 -3.57 -11.14 11.37
CA SER A 163 -4.87 -11.35 10.74
C SER A 163 -5.15 -10.31 9.64
N ALA A 164 -4.78 -9.05 9.86
CA ALA A 164 -4.94 -8.01 8.86
C ALA A 164 -4.03 -8.24 7.64
N ILE A 165 -2.77 -8.64 7.87
CA ILE A 165 -1.82 -9.01 6.81
C ILE A 165 -2.36 -10.22 6.01
N GLN A 166 -2.83 -11.26 6.70
CA GLN A 166 -3.40 -12.45 6.06
C GLN A 166 -4.62 -12.11 5.20
N ALA A 167 -5.52 -11.26 5.69
CA ALA A 167 -6.69 -10.81 4.95
C ALA A 167 -6.29 -9.99 3.70
N ALA A 168 -5.26 -9.14 3.82
CA ALA A 168 -4.72 -8.39 2.70
C ALA A 168 -4.12 -9.32 1.63
N ILE A 169 -3.32 -10.31 2.03
CA ILE A 169 -2.73 -11.31 1.13
C ILE A 169 -3.85 -12.11 0.43
N THR A 170 -4.82 -12.63 1.19
CA THR A 170 -5.93 -13.43 0.65
C THR A 170 -6.75 -12.65 -0.37
N SER A 171 -6.95 -11.34 -0.17
CA SER A 171 -7.63 -10.46 -1.13
C SER A 171 -6.71 -9.94 -2.24
N GLN A 172 -5.46 -10.41 -2.33
CA GLN A 172 -4.44 -9.87 -3.23
C GLN A 172 -4.30 -8.34 -3.11
N PHE A 173 -4.43 -7.83 -1.89
CA PHE A 173 -4.40 -6.39 -1.58
C PHE A 173 -5.47 -5.56 -2.33
N ALA A 174 -6.53 -6.20 -2.80
CA ALA A 174 -7.65 -5.50 -3.43
C ALA A 174 -8.51 -4.75 -2.41
N ASN A 175 -8.60 -5.27 -1.18
CA ASN A 175 -9.31 -4.66 -0.07
C ASN A 175 -8.33 -4.02 0.92
N ARG A 176 -8.76 -2.94 1.57
CA ARG A 176 -7.95 -2.21 2.54
C ARG A 176 -8.24 -2.69 3.95
N PHE A 177 -7.27 -3.39 4.54
CA PHE A 177 -7.30 -3.83 5.94
C PHE A 177 -6.34 -3.01 6.81
N ASN A 178 -6.16 -1.73 6.48
CA ASN A 178 -5.21 -0.86 7.16
C ASN A 178 -5.38 -0.91 8.67
N VAL A 179 -4.24 -0.96 9.37
CA VAL A 179 -4.15 -1.13 10.82
C VAL A 179 -3.53 0.10 11.44
N VAL A 180 -4.12 0.62 12.50
CA VAL A 180 -3.49 1.63 13.34
C VAL A 180 -3.20 1.07 14.72
N LEU A 181 -1.94 1.19 15.16
CA LEU A 181 -1.43 0.79 16.47
C LEU A 181 -1.40 2.02 17.36
N VAL A 182 -2.27 2.07 18.34
CA VAL A 182 -2.51 3.26 19.16
C VAL A 182 -2.12 3.00 20.62
N GLY A 183 -1.43 3.92 21.25
CA GLY A 183 -1.11 3.84 22.67
C GLY A 183 0.03 4.74 23.05
N PRO A 184 0.36 4.85 24.34
CA PRO A 184 1.41 5.71 24.86
C PRO A 184 2.80 5.32 24.28
N PRO A 185 3.78 6.22 24.35
CA PRO A 185 5.17 5.88 24.02
C PRO A 185 5.69 4.68 24.83
N GLY A 186 6.62 3.92 24.28
CA GLY A 186 7.26 2.81 24.99
C GLY A 186 6.45 1.53 25.16
N CYS A 187 5.19 1.45 24.69
CA CYS A 187 4.33 0.26 24.87
C CYS A 187 4.49 -0.83 23.78
N GLY A 188 5.52 -0.77 22.93
CA GLY A 188 5.85 -1.83 21.97
C GLY A 188 5.19 -1.74 20.60
N LYS A 189 4.53 -0.61 20.23
CA LYS A 189 3.89 -0.42 18.92
C LYS A 189 4.89 -0.54 17.76
N SER A 190 5.97 0.23 17.82
CA SER A 190 7.03 0.21 16.81
C SER A 190 7.75 -1.13 16.77
N ASP A 191 7.93 -1.78 17.92
CA ASP A 191 8.55 -3.10 17.99
C ASP A 191 7.68 -4.18 17.30
N VAL A 192 6.35 -4.10 17.43
CA VAL A 192 5.42 -4.98 16.71
C VAL A 192 5.49 -4.72 15.21
N ALA A 193 5.51 -3.46 14.78
CA ALA A 193 5.58 -3.09 13.36
C ALA A 193 6.93 -3.54 12.75
N GLU A 194 8.04 -3.29 13.42
CA GLU A 194 9.38 -3.68 12.98
C GLU A 194 9.58 -5.20 12.98
N SER A 195 9.00 -5.92 13.94
CA SER A 195 9.00 -7.39 13.95
C SER A 195 8.18 -7.96 12.79
N ALA A 196 7.07 -7.32 12.44
CA ALA A 196 6.29 -7.69 11.26
C ALA A 196 7.10 -7.45 9.96
N LYS A 197 7.84 -6.34 9.87
CA LYS A 197 8.75 -6.07 8.77
C LYS A 197 9.81 -7.16 8.63
N ARG A 198 10.49 -7.50 9.72
CA ARG A 198 11.51 -8.57 9.71
C ARG A 198 10.93 -9.93 9.32
N ALA A 199 9.68 -10.22 9.69
CA ALA A 199 9.01 -11.45 9.33
C ALA A 199 8.63 -11.53 7.84
N LEU A 200 8.21 -10.41 7.25
CA LEU A 200 7.77 -10.34 5.85
C LEU A 200 8.92 -10.07 4.87
N GLY A 201 10.04 -9.55 5.35
CA GLY A 201 11.21 -9.17 4.55
C GLY A 201 11.20 -7.71 4.07
N ASP A 202 12.40 -7.16 3.88
CA ASP A 202 12.60 -5.73 3.53
C ASP A 202 12.05 -5.35 2.15
N ASP A 203 12.00 -6.29 1.21
CA ASP A 203 11.42 -6.05 -0.11
C ASP A 203 9.90 -5.88 -0.05
N ALA A 204 9.24 -6.65 0.82
CA ALA A 204 7.79 -6.62 0.98
C ALA A 204 7.31 -5.43 1.82
N VAL A 205 8.16 -4.86 2.68
CA VAL A 205 7.77 -3.84 3.67
C VAL A 205 8.63 -2.59 3.55
N MET A 206 7.98 -1.44 3.43
CA MET A 206 8.62 -0.13 3.49
C MET A 206 8.22 0.57 4.78
N SER A 207 9.20 1.09 5.54
CA SER A 207 8.95 1.93 6.71
C SER A 207 9.21 3.39 6.40
N ILE A 208 8.33 4.27 6.86
CA ILE A 208 8.37 5.71 6.66
C ILE A 208 8.20 6.39 8.01
N ASP A 209 9.16 7.21 8.39
CA ASP A 209 8.99 8.17 9.47
C ASP A 209 8.08 9.32 8.99
N ALA A 210 6.85 9.33 9.47
CA ALA A 210 5.88 10.33 9.04
C ALA A 210 6.22 11.74 9.51
N THR A 211 7.06 11.90 10.55
CA THR A 211 7.50 13.22 11.04
C THR A 211 8.40 13.95 10.05
N ALA A 212 9.20 13.20 9.30
CA ALA A 212 10.12 13.72 8.26
C ALA A 212 9.56 13.61 6.84
N MET A 213 8.33 13.09 6.68
CA MET A 213 7.72 12.82 5.38
C MET A 213 7.33 14.11 4.67
N THR A 214 7.64 14.19 3.37
CA THR A 214 7.12 15.23 2.48
C THR A 214 6.31 14.61 1.35
N ALA A 215 5.34 15.37 0.81
CA ALA A 215 4.55 14.92 -0.34
C ALA A 215 5.43 14.51 -1.53
N ALA A 216 6.44 15.32 -1.83
CA ALA A 216 7.35 15.07 -2.95
C ALA A 216 8.24 13.85 -2.68
N GLY A 217 8.74 13.70 -1.44
CA GLY A 217 9.57 12.57 -1.02
C GLY A 217 8.82 11.24 -1.10
N LEU A 218 7.60 11.19 -0.55
CA LEU A 218 6.77 10.00 -0.58
C LEU A 218 6.43 9.54 -2.01
N ILE A 219 6.05 10.50 -2.87
CA ILE A 219 5.74 10.20 -4.27
C ILE A 219 7.01 9.76 -5.02
N LYS A 220 8.15 10.41 -4.77
CA LYS A 220 9.42 10.07 -5.39
C LYS A 220 9.84 8.65 -4.99
N GLU A 221 9.86 8.36 -3.70
CA GLU A 221 10.24 7.05 -3.15
C GLU A 221 9.44 5.90 -3.77
N LEU A 222 8.12 6.07 -3.91
CA LEU A 222 7.26 5.05 -4.51
C LEU A 222 7.40 4.98 -6.04
N ASN A 223 7.73 6.07 -6.72
CA ASN A 223 7.86 6.10 -8.19
C ASN A 223 9.20 5.59 -8.69
N GLU A 224 10.26 5.73 -7.91
CA GLU A 224 11.61 5.30 -8.29
C GLU A 224 11.84 3.80 -8.03
N ARG A 225 10.90 3.12 -7.35
CA ARG A 225 10.99 1.68 -7.12
C ARG A 225 10.53 0.88 -8.33
N ASP A 226 11.33 -0.07 -8.75
CA ASP A 226 10.97 -1.06 -9.77
C ASP A 226 9.95 -2.07 -9.23
N ILE A 227 10.03 -2.37 -7.93
CA ILE A 227 9.14 -3.27 -7.21
C ILE A 227 8.51 -2.50 -6.05
N LEU A 228 7.17 -2.48 -6.00
CA LEU A 228 6.43 -1.83 -4.91
C LEU A 228 6.29 -2.73 -3.68
N PRO A 229 6.38 -2.17 -2.47
CA PRO A 229 6.10 -2.91 -1.25
C PRO A 229 4.62 -3.29 -1.17
N ARG A 230 4.34 -4.39 -0.49
CA ARG A 230 2.97 -4.83 -0.14
C ARG A 230 2.48 -4.27 1.18
N VAL A 231 3.39 -3.93 2.07
CA VAL A 231 3.09 -3.32 3.36
C VAL A 231 3.87 -2.01 3.49
N ILE A 232 3.20 -0.96 3.94
CA ILE A 232 3.85 0.32 4.26
C ILE A 232 3.58 0.61 5.73
N ILE A 233 4.65 0.79 6.50
CA ILE A 233 4.61 1.18 7.90
C ILE A 233 4.81 2.69 7.97
N PHE A 234 3.87 3.40 8.59
CA PHE A 234 3.98 4.83 8.89
C PHE A 234 4.20 5.01 10.38
N GLU A 235 5.35 5.50 10.77
CA GLU A 235 5.66 5.75 12.16
C GLU A 235 5.19 7.15 12.57
N GLU A 236 4.51 7.25 13.72
CA GLU A 236 4.00 8.49 14.31
C GLU A 236 3.18 9.32 13.31
N VAL A 237 2.25 8.66 12.61
CA VAL A 237 1.50 9.27 11.51
C VAL A 237 0.72 10.52 11.93
N GLU A 238 0.35 10.67 13.19
CA GLU A 238 -0.31 11.85 13.72
C GLU A 238 0.56 13.13 13.71
N LYS A 239 1.87 12.96 13.53
CA LYS A 239 2.83 14.07 13.40
C LYS A 239 3.16 14.42 11.95
N ALA A 240 2.55 13.73 10.98
CA ALA A 240 2.80 13.99 9.55
C ALA A 240 2.46 15.44 9.18
N PRO A 241 3.31 16.12 8.40
CA PRO A 241 3.02 17.46 7.92
C PRO A 241 1.74 17.49 7.07
N GLU A 242 0.93 18.54 7.19
CA GLU A 242 -0.34 18.67 6.46
C GLU A 242 -0.15 18.55 4.94
N SER A 243 0.96 19.07 4.41
CA SER A 243 1.31 18.98 2.99
C SER A 243 1.52 17.55 2.49
N ALA A 244 1.87 16.60 3.37
CA ALA A 244 2.09 15.20 3.03
C ALA A 244 0.80 14.35 3.13
N LEU A 245 -0.27 14.90 3.69
CA LEU A 245 -1.51 14.13 3.94
C LEU A 245 -2.27 13.78 2.64
N GLN A 246 -2.21 14.61 1.61
CA GLN A 246 -2.90 14.32 0.34
C GLN A 246 -2.38 13.07 -0.36
N PRO A 247 -1.05 12.91 -0.61
CA PRO A 247 -0.53 11.65 -1.14
C PRO A 247 -0.77 10.46 -0.22
N LEU A 248 -0.68 10.67 1.11
CA LEU A 248 -0.99 9.64 2.11
C LEU A 248 -2.44 9.15 1.95
N LEU A 249 -3.41 10.05 1.83
CA LEU A 249 -4.80 9.70 1.59
C LEU A 249 -4.97 8.88 0.30
N GLY A 250 -4.24 9.22 -0.76
CA GLY A 250 -4.24 8.47 -2.02
C GLY A 250 -3.76 7.03 -1.83
N ILE A 251 -2.70 6.81 -1.05
CA ILE A 251 -2.17 5.48 -0.71
C ILE A 251 -3.18 4.69 0.14
N LEU A 252 -3.77 5.35 1.13
CA LEU A 252 -4.71 4.73 2.07
C LEU A 252 -6.09 4.46 1.46
N ASP A 253 -6.44 5.12 0.36
CA ASP A 253 -7.73 4.96 -0.31
C ASP A 253 -7.89 3.57 -0.94
N GLN A 254 -9.12 3.10 -1.09
CA GLN A 254 -9.42 1.79 -1.68
C GLN A 254 -8.83 1.62 -3.09
N ARG A 255 -8.72 2.69 -3.85
CA ARG A 255 -8.08 2.66 -5.18
C ARG A 255 -6.56 2.60 -5.11
N GLY A 256 -5.96 3.07 -4.01
CA GLY A 256 -4.51 3.11 -3.80
C GLY A 256 -3.78 3.96 -4.84
N GLU A 257 -4.38 5.04 -5.27
CA GLU A 257 -3.91 5.78 -6.42
C GLU A 257 -3.13 7.02 -6.00
N ILE A 258 -1.85 7.06 -6.38
CA ILE A 258 -1.03 8.27 -6.25
C ILE A 258 -1.08 9.01 -7.58
N ARG A 259 -1.56 10.26 -7.53
CA ARG A 259 -1.56 11.16 -8.69
C ARG A 259 -0.71 12.38 -8.43
N LYS A 260 0.19 12.69 -9.33
CA LYS A 260 0.93 13.95 -9.35
C LYS A 260 0.83 14.56 -10.73
N ILE A 261 0.28 15.76 -10.79
CA ILE A 261 0.27 16.58 -11.99
C ILE A 261 1.47 17.50 -11.92
N THR A 262 2.38 17.42 -12.89
CA THR A 262 3.53 18.31 -13.01
C THR A 262 3.54 18.98 -14.39
N ALA A 263 4.29 20.05 -14.53
CA ALA A 263 4.50 20.70 -15.85
C ALA A 263 5.14 19.74 -16.89
N ARG A 264 5.74 18.64 -16.44
CA ARG A 264 6.38 17.61 -17.29
C ARG A 264 5.50 16.39 -17.56
N GLY A 265 4.28 16.35 -17.04
CA GLY A 265 3.33 15.26 -17.25
C GLY A 265 2.63 14.80 -15.98
N ASN A 266 1.67 13.89 -16.13
CA ASN A 266 0.94 13.27 -15.03
C ASN A 266 1.64 11.98 -14.64
N ILE A 267 1.94 11.85 -13.34
CA ILE A 267 2.38 10.60 -12.74
C ILE A 267 1.14 10.01 -12.05
N GLN A 268 0.76 8.82 -12.45
CA GLN A 268 -0.30 8.05 -11.82
C GLN A 268 0.23 6.65 -11.54
N ARG A 269 0.16 6.22 -10.28
CA ARG A 269 0.64 4.91 -9.87
C ARG A 269 -0.36 4.29 -8.90
N ASN A 270 -0.65 3.01 -9.09
CA ASN A 270 -1.49 2.25 -8.18
C ASN A 270 -0.61 1.57 -7.12
N THR A 271 -0.90 1.84 -5.85
CA THR A 271 -0.22 1.23 -4.71
C THR A 271 -1.19 0.27 -4.02
N ARG A 272 -1.18 -0.99 -4.40
CA ARG A 272 -1.95 -2.04 -3.70
C ARG A 272 -1.15 -2.55 -2.53
N CYS A 273 -1.28 -1.89 -1.40
CA CYS A 273 -0.55 -2.20 -0.17
C CYS A 273 -1.48 -2.15 1.05
N LEU A 274 -1.06 -2.80 2.12
CA LEU A 274 -1.59 -2.65 3.45
C LEU A 274 -0.81 -1.56 4.17
N ALA A 275 -1.48 -0.61 4.81
CA ALA A 275 -0.85 0.36 5.68
C ALA A 275 -0.94 -0.07 7.15
N ILE A 276 0.18 -0.01 7.85
CA ILE A 276 0.28 -0.14 9.31
C ILE A 276 0.79 1.19 9.84
N ALA A 277 0.06 1.84 10.73
CA ALA A 277 0.46 3.12 11.30
C ALA A 277 0.67 3.00 12.81
N THR A 278 1.69 3.66 13.36
CA THR A 278 1.81 3.85 14.81
C THR A 278 1.37 5.25 15.18
N VAL A 279 0.69 5.38 16.34
CA VAL A 279 0.09 6.61 16.83
C VAL A 279 0.27 6.69 18.35
N ASN A 280 0.78 7.82 18.82
CA ASN A 280 0.89 8.12 20.25
C ASN A 280 -0.30 8.96 20.73
N ASP A 281 -0.74 9.96 19.96
CA ASP A 281 -1.91 10.78 20.25
C ASP A 281 -3.09 10.40 19.33
N TYR A 282 -3.96 9.54 19.86
CA TYR A 282 -5.16 9.11 19.13
C TYR A 282 -6.17 10.23 18.89
N ALA A 283 -6.24 11.22 19.76
CA ALA A 283 -7.14 12.35 19.60
C ALA A 283 -6.68 13.27 18.47
N LEU A 284 -5.37 13.50 18.36
CA LEU A 284 -4.76 14.22 17.24
C LEU A 284 -4.99 13.47 15.94
N PHE A 285 -4.67 12.16 15.90
CA PHE A 285 -4.88 11.30 14.74
C PHE A 285 -6.32 11.34 14.22
N LYS A 286 -7.31 11.26 15.10
CA LYS A 286 -8.73 11.33 14.71
C LYS A 286 -9.13 12.65 14.08
N ARG A 287 -8.42 13.74 14.38
CA ARG A 287 -8.71 15.07 13.84
C ARG A 287 -7.96 15.38 12.54
N MET A 288 -6.98 14.57 12.16
CA MET A 288 -6.22 14.78 10.93
C MET A 288 -7.13 14.87 9.71
N GLN A 289 -7.05 15.99 8.99
CA GLN A 289 -7.92 16.31 7.85
C GLN A 289 -9.42 16.01 8.15
N ALA A 290 -9.92 16.51 9.25
CA ALA A 290 -11.32 16.32 9.68
C ALA A 290 -11.74 14.82 9.73
N GLY A 291 -10.81 13.94 10.10
CA GLY A 291 -11.06 12.51 10.24
C GLY A 291 -10.85 11.69 8.95
N ALA A 292 -10.47 12.32 7.85
CA ALA A 292 -10.29 11.63 6.58
C ALA A 292 -9.18 10.56 6.62
N VAL A 293 -8.09 10.81 7.36
CA VAL A 293 -7.01 9.83 7.54
C VAL A 293 -7.50 8.67 8.38
N ALA A 294 -8.10 8.95 9.54
CA ALA A 294 -8.56 7.93 10.48
C ALA A 294 -9.62 7.00 9.88
N SER A 295 -10.52 7.51 9.03
CA SER A 295 -11.57 6.73 8.38
C SER A 295 -11.04 5.66 7.42
N ARG A 296 -9.78 5.73 7.02
CA ARG A 296 -9.12 4.75 6.12
C ARG A 296 -8.42 3.61 6.86
N PHE A 297 -8.44 3.65 8.19
CA PHE A 297 -7.94 2.57 9.04
C PHE A 297 -9.11 1.80 9.63
N SER A 298 -9.38 0.62 9.07
CA SER A 298 -10.50 -0.24 9.51
C SER A 298 -10.23 -0.99 10.81
N ASN A 299 -8.95 -1.16 11.16
CA ASN A 299 -8.52 -1.91 12.32
C ASN A 299 -7.73 -1.02 13.28
N THR A 300 -8.27 -0.81 14.49
CA THR A 300 -7.56 -0.12 15.56
C THR A 300 -7.11 -1.13 16.61
N VAL A 301 -5.83 -1.13 16.93
CA VAL A 301 -5.22 -1.98 17.96
C VAL A 301 -4.70 -1.07 19.06
N HIS A 302 -5.30 -1.18 20.23
CA HIS A 302 -4.97 -0.34 21.38
C HIS A 302 -3.92 -1.02 22.25
N PHE A 303 -2.83 -0.33 22.50
CA PHE A 303 -1.75 -0.70 23.41
C PHE A 303 -1.91 0.06 24.71
N SER A 304 -1.70 -0.62 25.80
CA SER A 304 -1.63 -0.05 27.15
C SER A 304 -0.21 -0.15 27.70
N ARG A 305 0.05 0.58 28.75
CA ARG A 305 1.29 0.39 29.53
C ARG A 305 1.39 -1.08 29.96
N PRO A 306 2.57 -1.68 29.91
CA PRO A 306 2.78 -3.05 30.37
C PRO A 306 2.51 -3.15 31.89
N SER A 307 2.02 -4.31 32.33
CA SER A 307 1.88 -4.59 33.76
C SER A 307 3.25 -4.75 34.41
N ARG A 308 3.29 -4.67 35.76
CA ARG A 308 4.51 -4.89 36.52
C ARG A 308 5.18 -6.23 36.17
N GLU A 309 4.41 -7.29 36.02
CA GLU A 309 4.92 -8.62 35.66
C GLU A 309 5.53 -8.60 34.25
N THR A 310 4.89 -7.92 33.32
CA THR A 310 5.42 -7.75 31.95
C THR A 310 6.70 -6.91 31.95
N LEU A 311 6.75 -5.84 32.75
CA LEU A 311 7.96 -5.03 32.92
C LEU A 311 9.09 -5.85 33.56
N ALA A 312 8.80 -6.68 34.55
CA ALA A 312 9.77 -7.56 35.14
C ALA A 312 10.43 -8.49 34.09
N MET A 313 9.62 -9.10 33.23
CA MET A 313 10.14 -9.97 32.14
C MET A 313 11.01 -9.16 31.15
N ILE A 314 10.58 -7.93 30.79
CA ILE A 314 11.36 -7.05 29.93
C ILE A 314 12.69 -6.71 30.56
N LEU A 315 12.68 -6.26 31.84
CA LEU A 315 13.89 -5.88 32.57
C LEU A 315 14.85 -7.05 32.74
N THR A 316 14.35 -8.22 33.11
CA THR A 316 15.20 -9.43 33.24
C THR A 316 15.95 -9.68 31.94
N ARG A 317 15.29 -9.63 30.81
CA ARG A 317 15.94 -9.81 29.50
C ARG A 317 16.94 -8.69 29.19
N GLU A 318 16.61 -7.44 29.48
CA GLU A 318 17.53 -6.33 29.20
C GLU A 318 18.76 -6.39 30.10
N VAL A 319 18.62 -6.80 31.37
CA VAL A 319 19.72 -7.04 32.30
C VAL A 319 20.59 -8.20 31.82
N GLU A 320 20.00 -9.31 31.37
CA GLU A 320 20.73 -10.45 30.79
C GLU A 320 21.58 -10.05 29.58
N LYS A 321 21.06 -9.18 28.70
CA LYS A 321 21.79 -8.69 27.52
C LYS A 321 23.08 -7.94 27.85
N VAL A 322 23.12 -7.27 28.99
CA VAL A 322 24.28 -6.52 29.45
C VAL A 322 25.11 -7.30 30.47
N GLU A 323 24.80 -8.59 30.66
CA GLU A 323 25.46 -9.46 31.67
C GLU A 323 25.38 -8.88 33.09
N GLY A 324 24.28 -8.13 33.36
CA GLY A 324 24.01 -7.47 34.62
C GLY A 324 23.49 -8.41 35.71
N ASN A 325 23.30 -7.89 36.92
CA ASN A 325 22.78 -8.66 38.05
C ASN A 325 21.22 -8.69 38.01
N PRO A 326 20.61 -9.87 37.91
CA PRO A 326 19.15 -10.00 37.92
C PRO A 326 18.44 -9.38 39.13
N ASP A 327 19.15 -9.26 40.26
CA ASP A 327 18.61 -8.66 41.49
C ASP A 327 18.27 -7.16 41.35
N TRP A 328 18.76 -6.48 40.30
CA TRP A 328 18.37 -5.08 40.02
C TRP A 328 16.92 -4.88 39.66
N VAL A 329 16.26 -5.91 39.12
CA VAL A 329 14.91 -5.81 38.53
C VAL A 329 13.86 -5.39 39.57
N VAL A 330 13.83 -6.01 40.75
CA VAL A 330 12.81 -5.72 41.76
C VAL A 330 12.98 -4.33 42.34
N PRO A 331 14.18 -3.91 42.80
CA PRO A 331 14.41 -2.56 43.30
C PRO A 331 14.12 -1.46 42.26
N ALA A 332 14.43 -1.71 40.98
CA ALA A 332 14.09 -0.76 39.91
C ALA A 332 12.57 -0.58 39.74
N LEU A 333 11.83 -1.68 39.78
CA LEU A 333 10.36 -1.62 39.69
C LEU A 333 9.75 -0.92 40.91
N ASP A 334 10.23 -1.22 42.13
CA ASP A 334 9.76 -0.59 43.36
C ASP A 334 10.01 0.92 43.31
N TYR A 335 11.23 1.33 42.93
CA TYR A 335 11.58 2.75 42.77
C TYR A 335 10.67 3.44 41.75
N CYS A 336 10.42 2.81 40.58
CA CYS A 336 9.59 3.39 39.54
C CYS A 336 8.12 3.54 40.00
N GLU A 337 7.59 2.55 40.73
CA GLU A 337 6.24 2.63 41.27
C GLU A 337 6.09 3.76 42.31
N GLU A 338 7.02 3.89 43.25
CA GLU A 338 7.05 4.95 44.25
C GLU A 338 7.12 6.34 43.62
N ASN A 339 7.89 6.47 42.52
CA ASN A 339 8.09 7.74 41.82
C ASN A 339 7.10 7.97 40.66
N ARG A 340 6.12 7.07 40.43
CA ARG A 340 5.11 7.13 39.36
C ARG A 340 5.72 7.17 37.96
N ILE A 341 6.83 6.49 37.76
CA ILE A 341 7.49 6.35 36.47
C ILE A 341 6.88 5.13 35.77
N ASP A 342 6.18 5.37 34.68
CA ASP A 342 5.43 4.34 33.96
C ASP A 342 5.85 4.18 32.49
N ASP A 343 6.81 4.98 32.00
CA ASP A 343 7.39 4.79 30.66
C ASP A 343 8.40 3.63 30.69
N PRO A 344 8.15 2.53 29.96
CA PRO A 344 9.04 1.37 29.95
C PRO A 344 10.50 1.69 29.58
N ARG A 345 10.72 2.69 28.74
CA ARG A 345 12.08 3.11 28.34
C ARG A 345 12.83 3.73 29.53
N GLU A 346 12.13 4.53 30.32
CA GLU A 346 12.68 5.15 31.50
C GLU A 346 12.91 4.11 32.60
N VAL A 347 11.97 3.18 32.80
CA VAL A 347 12.11 2.04 33.72
C VAL A 347 13.35 1.19 33.37
N ILE A 348 13.54 0.86 32.08
CA ILE A 348 14.74 0.14 31.61
C ILE A 348 16.01 0.95 31.90
N SER A 349 15.99 2.24 31.59
CA SER A 349 17.15 3.12 31.86
C SER A 349 17.51 3.16 33.34
N ILE A 350 16.52 3.30 34.21
CA ILE A 350 16.72 3.30 35.68
C ILE A 350 17.31 1.97 36.14
N CYS A 351 16.78 0.85 35.66
CA CYS A 351 17.29 -0.47 36.03
C CYS A 351 18.75 -0.67 35.61
N LEU A 352 19.08 -0.35 34.37
CA LEU A 352 20.43 -0.59 33.84
C LEU A 352 21.47 0.42 34.33
N CYS A 353 21.07 1.70 34.47
CA CYS A 353 21.97 2.75 34.94
C CYS A 353 22.11 2.77 36.46
N GLY A 354 21.06 2.40 37.18
CA GLY A 354 21.07 2.31 38.65
C GLY A 354 21.88 1.14 39.18
N GLY A 355 21.81 0.00 38.49
CA GLY A 355 22.65 -1.17 38.79
C GLY A 355 22.71 -1.50 40.29
N ASP A 356 23.94 -1.68 40.82
CA ASP A 356 24.15 -2.00 42.21
C ASP A 356 23.77 -0.87 43.21
N ASP A 357 23.70 0.38 42.73
CA ASP A 357 23.26 1.51 43.56
C ASP A 357 21.77 1.40 43.94
N LEU A 358 20.96 0.72 43.13
CA LEU A 358 19.56 0.37 43.46
C LEU A 358 19.53 -0.61 44.65
N LEU A 359 20.45 -1.57 44.72
CA LEU A 359 20.52 -2.55 45.78
C LEU A 359 20.98 -1.93 47.12
N SER A 360 21.85 -0.95 47.05
CA SER A 360 22.40 -0.25 48.23
C SER A 360 21.50 0.87 48.74
N GLY A 361 20.48 1.28 47.97
CA GLY A 361 19.68 2.45 48.23
C GLY A 361 20.37 3.80 48.03
N GLU A 362 21.56 3.80 47.41
CA GLU A 362 22.32 5.03 47.09
C GLU A 362 21.73 5.75 45.88
N PHE A 363 21.13 5.00 44.93
CA PHE A 363 20.48 5.56 43.75
C PHE A 363 19.40 6.58 44.09
N GLN A 364 18.56 6.27 45.08
CA GLN A 364 17.49 7.18 45.54
C GLN A 364 18.04 8.49 46.11
N LYS A 365 19.12 8.40 46.89
CA LYS A 365 19.82 9.58 47.48
C LYS A 365 20.46 10.44 46.36
N MET A 366 21.03 9.82 45.34
CA MET A 366 21.62 10.53 44.22
C MET A 366 20.55 11.29 43.42
N MET A 367 19.39 10.66 43.15
CA MET A 367 18.28 11.29 42.41
C MET A 367 17.66 12.42 43.18
N GLU A 368 17.48 12.29 44.49
CA GLU A 368 17.01 13.35 45.38
C GLU A 368 17.97 14.56 45.41
N ALA A 369 19.28 14.32 45.50
CA ALA A 369 20.30 15.35 45.43
C ALA A 369 20.31 16.11 44.08
N THR A 370 20.12 15.38 42.97
CA THR A 370 20.07 15.97 41.62
C THR A 370 18.80 16.79 41.42
N SER A 371 17.65 16.34 41.95
CA SER A 371 16.38 17.08 41.88
C SER A 371 16.41 18.40 42.65
N LEU A 372 17.11 18.45 43.77
CA LEU A 372 17.31 19.67 44.56
C LEU A 372 18.21 20.70 43.83
N GLN A 373 19.22 20.23 43.09
CA GLN A 373 20.11 21.11 42.30
C GLN A 373 19.41 21.72 41.07
N ASN A 374 18.38 21.05 40.50
CA ASN A 374 17.62 21.53 39.34
C ASN A 374 16.44 22.44 39.75
N ALA A 375 16.17 22.60 41.05
CA ALA A 375 15.10 23.44 41.59
C ALA A 375 15.63 24.82 42.06
N GLU A 376 16.92 25.06 42.07
CA GLU A 376 17.60 26.36 42.27
C GLU A 376 17.92 27.01 40.89
#